data_1325d728d0a1796b618c944bdeba272c
#
_entry.id   1325d728d0a1796b618c944bdeba272c
#
_cell.length_a   1.000
_cell.length_b   1.000
_cell.length_c   1.000
_cell.angle_alpha   90.00
_cell.angle_beta   90.00
_cell.angle_gamma   90.00
#
_symmetry.space_group_name_H-M   'P 1'
#
loop_
_entity.id
_entity.type
_entity.pdbx_description
1 polymer ?
#
loop_
_entity_poly.entity_id
_entity_poly.type
_entity_poly.pdbx_seq_one_letter_code
_entity_poly.pdbx_strand_id
1 'polypeptide(L)'
;AMPYEESMHQLGGDLYVAKAVLEYKASARYEDRLRVCLKLSRIGNSSMTFTGAIFCDGKLLVTGELVYVYANPSTQKSQTVPDILRNWLLDFEAGKPMTRIEVGGWQTLGTSAMALRTEVFVEEQDVPLELEHDEWDAKCEHAVVFNRLDQSMATGRLLPAENGISRIGRMAVKRVLRGNGLGEIVLQALLDKASSRGDVGVVLHAQASAQDFYAKFGFQADGAIYQEAGIAHVTMRKQLH
;
A
#
# COMPACT_ATOMS: atom_id res chain seq x y z
N ALA A 1 4.42 -2.73 4.36
CA ALA A 1 4.05 -2.83 2.94
C ALA A 1 5.29 -3.14 2.09
N MET A 2 5.34 -4.34 1.52
CA MET A 2 6.45 -4.80 0.70
C MET A 2 5.87 -5.59 -0.48
N PRO A 3 5.89 -5.05 -1.71
CA PRO A 3 5.62 -5.84 -2.90
C PRO A 3 6.78 -6.83 -3.06
N TYR A 4 6.51 -8.11 -2.80
CA TYR A 4 7.56 -9.11 -2.56
C TYR A 4 8.51 -9.25 -3.77
N GLU A 5 7.96 -9.53 -4.94
CA GLU A 5 8.73 -9.78 -6.16
C GLU A 5 9.62 -8.59 -6.54
N GLU A 6 9.05 -7.39 -6.62
CA GLU A 6 9.75 -6.16 -6.92
C GLU A 6 10.84 -5.84 -5.88
N SER A 7 10.52 -6.05 -4.60
CA SER A 7 11.46 -5.80 -3.51
C SER A 7 12.62 -6.79 -3.52
N MET A 8 12.37 -8.07 -3.75
CA MET A 8 13.43 -9.08 -3.84
C MET A 8 14.32 -8.85 -5.06
N HIS A 9 13.73 -8.46 -6.21
CA HIS A 9 14.49 -8.07 -7.39
C HIS A 9 15.43 -6.87 -7.10
N GLN A 10 14.91 -5.82 -6.48
CA GLN A 10 15.71 -4.65 -6.09
C GLN A 10 16.81 -4.98 -5.10
N LEU A 11 16.57 -5.92 -4.20
CA LEU A 11 17.56 -6.38 -3.23
C LEU A 11 18.62 -7.33 -3.83
N GLY A 12 18.41 -7.85 -5.04
CA GLY A 12 19.34 -8.74 -5.75
C GLY A 12 19.38 -10.16 -5.22
N GLY A 13 18.31 -10.65 -4.61
CA GLY A 13 18.20 -12.00 -4.08
C GLY A 13 16.76 -12.41 -3.80
N ASP A 14 16.60 -13.63 -3.30
CA ASP A 14 15.27 -14.17 -2.97
C ASP A 14 15.34 -15.05 -1.72
N LEU A 15 14.18 -15.39 -1.15
CA LEU A 15 14.03 -16.18 0.06
C LEU A 15 13.61 -17.61 -0.26
N TYR A 16 14.41 -18.57 0.12
CA TYR A 16 14.15 -19.99 -0.09
C TYR A 16 13.94 -20.70 1.24
N VAL A 17 12.88 -21.50 1.34
CA VAL A 17 12.64 -22.32 2.53
C VAL A 17 13.70 -23.43 2.59
N ALA A 18 14.54 -23.40 3.62
CA ALA A 18 15.56 -24.44 3.87
C ALA A 18 15.08 -25.47 4.90
N LYS A 19 14.20 -25.09 5.82
CA LYS A 19 13.64 -25.97 6.84
C LYS A 19 12.22 -25.53 7.20
N ALA A 20 11.34 -26.50 7.36
CA ALA A 20 10.01 -26.28 7.93
C ALA A 20 9.74 -27.38 8.95
N VAL A 21 9.40 -27.00 10.17
CA VAL A 21 8.95 -27.92 11.24
C VAL A 21 7.58 -27.46 11.69
N LEU A 22 6.61 -28.36 11.68
CA LEU A 22 5.26 -28.08 12.11
C LEU A 22 4.84 -29.11 13.17
N GLU A 23 4.22 -28.61 14.22
CA GLU A 23 3.64 -29.42 15.27
C GLU A 23 2.13 -29.18 15.33
N TYR A 24 1.36 -30.21 15.08
CA TYR A 24 -0.10 -30.16 15.12
C TYR A 24 -0.59 -30.43 16.54
N LYS A 25 -1.25 -29.45 17.15
CA LYS A 25 -1.80 -29.51 18.51
C LYS A 25 -3.31 -29.82 18.51
N ALA A 26 -4.02 -29.37 17.46
CA ALA A 26 -5.43 -29.63 17.26
C ALA A 26 -5.80 -29.54 15.78
N SER A 27 -6.95 -30.10 15.41
CA SER A 27 -7.48 -30.03 14.06
C SER A 27 -8.33 -28.79 13.84
N ALA A 28 -8.31 -28.25 12.60
CA ALA A 28 -9.30 -27.34 12.06
C ALA A 28 -10.41 -28.13 11.35
N ARG A 29 -11.56 -27.50 11.13
CA ARG A 29 -12.67 -28.01 10.32
C ARG A 29 -12.77 -27.23 9.03
N TYR A 30 -13.52 -27.75 8.08
CA TYR A 30 -13.87 -27.04 6.86
C TYR A 30 -14.63 -25.75 7.24
N GLU A 31 -14.33 -24.64 6.53
CA GLU A 31 -14.89 -23.29 6.78
C GLU A 31 -14.41 -22.57 8.06
N ASP A 32 -13.56 -23.18 8.89
CA ASP A 32 -12.95 -22.47 10.01
C ASP A 32 -12.10 -21.28 9.50
N ARG A 33 -12.24 -20.14 10.17
CA ARG A 33 -11.38 -18.96 9.92
C ARG A 33 -10.10 -19.09 10.72
N LEU A 34 -8.98 -19.25 10.03
CA LEU A 34 -7.69 -19.43 10.66
C LEU A 34 -6.93 -18.10 10.72
N ARG A 35 -6.37 -17.80 11.88
CA ARG A 35 -5.43 -16.69 12.06
C ARG A 35 -4.01 -17.26 12.05
N VAL A 36 -3.26 -16.94 10.98
CA VAL A 36 -1.85 -17.31 10.85
C VAL A 36 -0.99 -16.17 11.38
N CYS A 37 -0.12 -16.49 12.34
CA CYS A 37 0.81 -15.55 12.97
C CYS A 37 2.25 -15.98 12.66
N LEU A 38 3.09 -15.01 12.32
CA LEU A 38 4.53 -15.20 12.11
C LEU A 38 5.30 -14.15 12.92
N LYS A 39 6.43 -14.54 13.48
CA LYS A 39 7.35 -13.67 14.18
C LYS A 39 8.78 -14.03 13.78
N LEU A 40 9.58 -13.02 13.45
CA LEU A 40 11.02 -13.20 13.26
C LEU A 40 11.67 -13.53 14.62
N SER A 41 12.19 -14.74 14.76
CA SER A 41 12.85 -15.18 15.99
C SER A 41 14.38 -15.04 15.93
N ARG A 42 14.95 -15.12 14.73
CA ARG A 42 16.40 -14.97 14.54
C ARG A 42 16.71 -14.51 13.11
N ILE A 43 17.74 -13.68 12.98
CA ILE A 43 18.33 -13.32 11.69
C ILE A 43 19.85 -13.53 11.75
N GLY A 44 20.34 -14.45 10.93
CA GLY A 44 21.77 -14.78 10.79
C GLY A 44 22.42 -14.00 9.65
N ASN A 45 23.59 -14.47 9.17
CA ASN A 45 24.28 -13.85 8.05
C ASN A 45 23.49 -14.00 6.73
N SER A 46 23.07 -15.24 6.41
CA SER A 46 22.35 -15.56 5.18
C SER A 46 20.98 -16.21 5.42
N SER A 47 20.53 -16.33 6.66
CA SER A 47 19.30 -17.02 7.01
C SER A 47 18.44 -16.24 8.00
N MET A 48 17.13 -16.50 7.94
CA MET A 48 16.14 -15.94 8.85
C MET A 48 15.27 -17.08 9.37
N THR A 49 15.03 -17.09 10.68
CA THR A 49 14.13 -18.06 11.32
C THR A 49 12.88 -17.34 11.78
N PHE A 50 11.73 -17.86 11.38
CA PHE A 50 10.43 -17.41 11.82
C PHE A 50 9.78 -18.47 12.68
N THR A 51 9.20 -18.05 13.79
CA THR A 51 8.28 -18.86 14.58
C THR A 51 6.86 -18.58 14.11
N GLY A 52 6.10 -19.60 13.82
CA GLY A 52 4.72 -19.51 13.37
C GLY A 52 3.74 -20.14 14.35
N ALA A 53 2.52 -19.63 14.34
CA ALA A 53 1.39 -20.24 15.03
C ALA A 53 0.11 -20.06 14.23
N ILE A 54 -0.77 -21.06 14.27
CA ILE A 54 -2.11 -21.00 13.64
C ILE A 54 -3.14 -21.16 14.74
N PHE A 55 -4.11 -20.24 14.76
CA PHE A 55 -5.21 -20.21 15.72
C PHE A 55 -6.57 -20.27 14.99
N CYS A 56 -7.54 -20.89 15.64
CA CYS A 56 -8.96 -20.77 15.33
C CYS A 56 -9.71 -20.36 16.60
N ASP A 57 -10.47 -19.27 16.57
CA ASP A 57 -11.23 -18.74 17.73
C ASP A 57 -10.42 -18.66 19.03
N GLY A 58 -9.15 -18.24 18.91
CA GLY A 58 -8.23 -18.15 20.04
C GLY A 58 -7.56 -19.46 20.47
N LYS A 59 -8.00 -20.62 19.95
CA LYS A 59 -7.39 -21.91 20.22
C LYS A 59 -6.17 -22.14 19.31
N LEU A 60 -5.04 -22.53 19.90
CA LEU A 60 -3.83 -22.89 19.17
C LEU A 60 -4.00 -24.23 18.48
N LEU A 61 -3.82 -24.26 17.16
CA LEU A 61 -3.92 -25.47 16.34
C LEU A 61 -2.56 -26.01 15.91
N VAL A 62 -1.65 -25.12 15.50
CA VAL A 62 -0.33 -25.49 14.96
C VAL A 62 0.70 -24.53 15.50
N THR A 63 1.88 -25.05 15.83
CA THR A 63 3.11 -24.25 16.00
C THR A 63 4.11 -24.64 14.94
N GLY A 64 5.02 -23.72 14.57
CA GLY A 64 6.03 -24.02 13.56
C GLY A 64 7.27 -23.17 13.65
N GLU A 65 8.33 -23.70 13.07
CA GLU A 65 9.59 -23.01 12.80
C GLU A 65 9.87 -23.11 11.31
N LEU A 66 10.12 -21.95 10.69
CA LEU A 66 10.49 -21.83 9.29
C LEU A 66 11.86 -21.18 9.19
N VAL A 67 12.78 -21.81 8.50
CA VAL A 67 14.09 -21.22 8.21
C VAL A 67 14.14 -20.89 6.72
N TYR A 68 14.33 -19.61 6.43
CA TYR A 68 14.57 -19.12 5.08
C TYR A 68 16.05 -18.79 4.89
N VAL A 69 16.56 -19.07 3.71
CA VAL A 69 17.90 -18.67 3.27
C VAL A 69 17.73 -17.61 2.18
N TYR A 70 18.44 -16.51 2.35
CA TYR A 70 18.56 -15.49 1.30
C TYR A 70 19.63 -15.92 0.31
N ALA A 71 19.28 -16.05 -0.95
CA ALA A 71 20.16 -16.59 -1.98
C ALA A 71 19.99 -15.88 -3.32
N ASN A 72 20.99 -15.97 -4.16
CA ASN A 72 20.95 -15.51 -5.54
C ASN A 72 20.06 -16.46 -6.36
N PRO A 73 19.00 -15.96 -7.03
CA PRO A 73 18.06 -16.81 -7.77
C PRO A 73 18.68 -17.54 -8.96
N SER A 74 19.72 -16.96 -9.60
CA SER A 74 20.36 -17.55 -10.77
C SER A 74 21.37 -18.63 -10.42
N THR A 75 22.14 -18.43 -9.33
CA THR A 75 23.23 -19.36 -8.93
C THR A 75 22.81 -20.33 -7.83
N GLN A 76 21.67 -20.11 -7.18
CA GLN A 76 21.16 -20.84 -6.01
C GLN A 76 22.16 -20.87 -4.83
N LYS A 77 23.11 -19.93 -4.79
CA LYS A 77 24.07 -19.79 -3.69
C LYS A 77 23.55 -18.80 -2.66
N SER A 78 23.72 -19.17 -1.39
CA SER A 78 23.39 -18.29 -0.28
C SER A 78 24.19 -16.98 -0.34
N GLN A 79 23.54 -15.89 0.02
CA GLN A 79 24.12 -14.55 0.11
C GLN A 79 23.90 -13.97 1.50
N THR A 80 24.69 -12.97 1.86
CA THR A 80 24.46 -12.18 3.07
C THR A 80 23.14 -11.44 2.95
N VAL A 81 22.30 -11.54 3.96
CA VAL A 81 21.04 -10.76 4.06
C VAL A 81 21.40 -9.27 4.03
N PRO A 82 20.92 -8.49 3.05
CA PRO A 82 21.22 -7.06 2.97
C PRO A 82 20.81 -6.32 4.24
N ASP A 83 21.60 -5.36 4.67
CA ASP A 83 21.33 -4.61 5.90
C ASP A 83 19.97 -3.90 5.88
N ILE A 84 19.54 -3.41 4.71
CA ILE A 84 18.23 -2.80 4.58
C ILE A 84 17.11 -3.80 4.85
N LEU A 85 17.19 -5.04 4.37
CA LEU A 85 16.20 -6.08 4.64
C LEU A 85 16.26 -6.51 6.11
N ARG A 86 17.47 -6.67 6.66
CA ARG A 86 17.69 -6.97 8.07
C ARG A 86 17.02 -5.93 8.97
N ASN A 87 17.33 -4.66 8.75
CA ASN A 87 16.81 -3.56 9.55
C ASN A 87 15.30 -3.41 9.37
N TRP A 88 14.79 -3.64 8.16
CA TRP A 88 13.34 -3.62 7.91
C TRP A 88 12.60 -4.65 8.75
N LEU A 89 13.10 -5.91 8.78
CA LEU A 89 12.48 -6.97 9.57
C LEU A 89 12.58 -6.72 11.07
N LEU A 90 13.75 -6.25 11.56
CA LEU A 90 13.92 -5.91 12.98
C LEU A 90 13.04 -4.74 13.41
N ASP A 91 12.90 -3.73 12.58
CA ASP A 91 12.03 -2.59 12.84
C ASP A 91 10.55 -2.97 12.80
N PHE A 92 10.16 -3.91 11.93
CA PHE A 92 8.80 -4.46 11.92
C PHE A 92 8.48 -5.16 13.25
N GLU A 93 9.37 -6.01 13.75
CA GLU A 93 9.22 -6.68 15.05
C GLU A 93 9.19 -5.69 16.22
N ALA A 94 9.88 -4.55 16.07
CA ALA A 94 9.87 -3.46 17.04
C ALA A 94 8.64 -2.54 16.94
N GLY A 95 7.69 -2.82 16.04
CA GLY A 95 6.48 -2.03 15.83
C GLY A 95 6.72 -0.65 15.21
N LYS A 96 7.87 -0.44 14.54
CA LYS A 96 8.14 0.83 13.87
C LYS A 96 7.34 0.96 12.56
N PRO A 97 7.06 2.19 12.11
CA PRO A 97 6.39 2.41 10.83
C PRO A 97 7.17 1.79 9.66
N MET A 98 6.45 1.07 8.80
CA MET A 98 7.02 0.39 7.63
C MET A 98 6.94 1.22 6.36
N THR A 99 6.25 2.35 6.42
CA THR A 99 6.04 3.29 5.32
C THR A 99 6.25 4.70 5.82
N ARG A 100 6.58 5.59 4.89
CA ARG A 100 6.52 7.05 5.09
C ARG A 100 5.60 7.66 4.06
N ILE A 101 4.97 8.77 4.39
CA ILE A 101 4.18 9.59 3.49
C ILE A 101 4.93 10.90 3.21
N GLU A 102 4.97 11.30 1.95
CA GLU A 102 5.47 12.61 1.53
C GLU A 102 4.36 13.35 0.80
N VAL A 103 4.24 14.65 1.08
CA VAL A 103 3.31 15.55 0.38
C VAL A 103 4.11 16.71 -0.20
N GLY A 104 3.96 16.96 -1.50
CA GLY A 104 4.74 17.99 -2.18
C GLY A 104 4.32 18.20 -3.63
N GLY A 105 5.00 19.12 -4.30
CA GLY A 105 4.73 19.45 -5.70
C GLY A 105 5.27 18.42 -6.69
N TRP A 106 4.89 18.61 -7.95
CA TRP A 106 5.26 17.74 -9.08
C TRP A 106 6.77 17.56 -9.25
N GLN A 107 7.57 18.61 -9.01
CA GLN A 107 9.02 18.54 -9.19
C GLN A 107 9.70 17.50 -8.28
N THR A 108 9.14 17.27 -7.10
CA THR A 108 9.69 16.33 -6.11
C THR A 108 9.05 14.95 -6.19
N LEU A 109 7.74 14.87 -6.39
CA LEU A 109 6.98 13.63 -6.29
C LEU A 109 6.41 13.14 -7.62
N GLY A 110 6.47 13.95 -8.67
CA GLY A 110 5.83 13.67 -9.95
C GLY A 110 6.28 12.35 -10.57
N THR A 111 7.57 12.06 -10.60
CA THR A 111 8.09 10.80 -11.15
C THR A 111 7.52 9.57 -10.43
N SER A 112 7.53 9.59 -9.09
CA SER A 112 7.04 8.48 -8.27
C SER A 112 5.51 8.32 -8.34
N ALA A 113 4.79 9.45 -8.34
CA ALA A 113 3.34 9.46 -8.49
C ALA A 113 2.92 8.94 -9.88
N MET A 114 3.60 9.41 -10.92
CA MET A 114 3.30 9.03 -12.30
C MET A 114 3.57 7.55 -12.57
N ALA A 115 4.70 7.02 -12.11
CA ALA A 115 5.04 5.60 -12.28
C ALA A 115 3.94 4.70 -11.68
N LEU A 116 3.51 4.99 -10.46
CA LEU A 116 2.45 4.22 -9.80
C LEU A 116 1.07 4.40 -10.46
N ARG A 117 0.75 5.60 -10.92
CA ARG A 117 -0.51 5.87 -11.63
C ARG A 117 -0.55 5.16 -12.97
N THR A 118 0.56 5.10 -13.69
CA THR A 118 0.68 4.33 -14.94
C THR A 118 0.44 2.84 -14.67
N GLU A 119 1.09 2.26 -13.68
CA GLU A 119 0.89 0.87 -13.27
C GLU A 119 -0.60 0.57 -12.96
N VAL A 120 -1.27 1.46 -12.20
CA VAL A 120 -2.62 1.21 -11.71
C VAL A 120 -3.71 1.60 -12.72
N PHE A 121 -3.59 2.75 -13.37
CA PHE A 121 -4.66 3.23 -14.24
C PHE A 121 -4.47 2.79 -15.69
N VAL A 122 -3.24 2.81 -16.20
CA VAL A 122 -2.98 2.47 -17.61
C VAL A 122 -2.83 0.95 -17.78
N GLU A 123 -1.92 0.32 -17.00
CA GLU A 123 -1.59 -1.09 -17.20
C GLU A 123 -2.63 -2.04 -16.59
N GLU A 124 -3.25 -1.68 -15.46
CA GLU A 124 -4.24 -2.53 -14.79
C GLU A 124 -5.68 -2.22 -15.20
N GLN A 125 -6.04 -0.94 -15.40
CA GLN A 125 -7.43 -0.51 -15.66
C GLN A 125 -7.67 -0.08 -17.11
N ASP A 126 -6.67 -0.21 -18.00
CA ASP A 126 -6.76 0.12 -19.43
C ASP A 126 -7.21 1.58 -19.72
N VAL A 127 -6.92 2.52 -18.79
CA VAL A 127 -7.16 3.93 -19.03
C VAL A 127 -6.13 4.46 -20.02
N PRO A 128 -6.53 5.14 -21.12
CA PRO A 128 -5.58 5.74 -22.05
C PRO A 128 -4.59 6.69 -21.35
N LEU A 129 -3.30 6.57 -21.71
CA LEU A 129 -2.22 7.34 -21.09
C LEU A 129 -2.44 8.86 -21.18
N GLU A 130 -3.01 9.32 -22.31
CA GLU A 130 -3.35 10.72 -22.57
C GLU A 130 -4.47 11.27 -21.67
N LEU A 131 -5.31 10.39 -21.08
CA LEU A 131 -6.35 10.76 -20.12
C LEU A 131 -5.81 10.73 -18.68
N GLU A 132 -4.76 9.95 -18.45
CA GLU A 132 -4.16 9.83 -17.11
C GLU A 132 -3.27 11.03 -16.79
N HIS A 133 -2.45 11.50 -17.74
CA HIS A 133 -1.59 12.65 -17.58
C HIS A 133 -2.29 13.92 -18.05
N ASP A 134 -2.30 14.95 -17.23
CA ASP A 134 -2.92 16.23 -17.57
C ASP A 134 -2.08 17.44 -17.07
N GLU A 135 -2.40 18.63 -17.58
CA GLU A 135 -1.71 19.87 -17.23
C GLU A 135 -1.84 20.29 -15.76
N TRP A 136 -2.77 19.67 -15.01
CA TRP A 136 -2.98 19.95 -13.61
C TRP A 136 -1.90 19.34 -12.73
N ASP A 137 -1.21 18.30 -13.18
CA ASP A 137 -0.17 17.63 -12.40
C ASP A 137 0.89 18.60 -11.89
N ALA A 138 1.32 19.52 -12.73
CA ALA A 138 2.32 20.54 -12.35
C ALA A 138 1.83 21.57 -11.31
N LYS A 139 0.49 21.69 -11.14
CA LYS A 139 -0.16 22.67 -10.25
C LYS A 139 -0.69 22.04 -8.97
N CYS A 140 -0.69 20.70 -8.90
CA CYS A 140 -1.23 19.95 -7.77
C CYS A 140 -0.20 19.72 -6.68
N GLU A 141 -0.70 19.51 -5.47
CA GLU A 141 0.04 18.80 -4.44
C GLU A 141 -0.17 17.29 -4.62
N HIS A 142 0.90 16.54 -4.51
CA HIS A 142 0.89 15.08 -4.61
C HIS A 142 1.21 14.48 -3.25
N ALA A 143 0.52 13.42 -2.89
CA ALA A 143 0.86 12.59 -1.74
C ALA A 143 1.35 11.24 -2.24
N VAL A 144 2.50 10.78 -1.76
CA VAL A 144 3.07 9.48 -2.12
C VAL A 144 3.51 8.74 -0.86
N VAL A 145 3.05 7.52 -0.71
CA VAL A 145 3.51 6.60 0.33
C VAL A 145 4.65 5.76 -0.22
N PHE A 146 5.78 5.79 0.47
CA PHE A 146 6.95 4.99 0.17
C PHE A 146 7.17 3.91 1.22
N ASN A 147 7.73 2.79 0.79
CA ASN A 147 8.28 1.80 1.69
C ASN A 147 9.76 2.12 2.03
N ARG A 148 10.44 1.21 2.72
CA ARG A 148 11.86 1.39 3.11
C ARG A 148 12.86 1.16 1.98
N LEU A 149 12.41 0.75 0.80
CA LEU A 149 13.21 0.65 -0.42
C LEU A 149 12.97 1.82 -1.38
N ASP A 150 12.29 2.88 -0.91
CA ASP A 150 11.89 4.05 -1.70
C ASP A 150 10.94 3.71 -2.87
N GLN A 151 10.28 2.54 -2.81
CA GLN A 151 9.26 2.18 -3.78
C GLN A 151 7.95 2.89 -3.46
N SER A 152 7.29 3.48 -4.46
CA SER A 152 5.97 4.10 -4.29
C SER A 152 4.87 3.04 -4.16
N MET A 153 4.09 3.11 -3.08
CA MET A 153 3.08 2.11 -2.70
C MET A 153 1.65 2.60 -2.94
N ALA A 154 1.42 3.88 -2.70
CA ALA A 154 0.14 4.54 -2.90
C ALA A 154 0.38 6.01 -3.23
N THR A 155 -0.54 6.61 -3.97
CA THR A 155 -0.49 8.03 -4.34
C THR A 155 -1.88 8.63 -4.45
N GLY A 156 -1.94 9.96 -4.48
CA GLY A 156 -3.11 10.77 -4.79
C GLY A 156 -2.68 12.21 -5.04
N ARG A 157 -3.57 13.01 -5.61
CA ARG A 157 -3.29 14.44 -5.83
C ARG A 157 -4.42 15.32 -5.31
N LEU A 158 -4.05 16.52 -4.87
CA LEU A 158 -4.94 17.59 -4.43
C LEU A 158 -4.78 18.77 -5.39
N LEU A 159 -5.83 19.11 -6.10
CA LEU A 159 -5.88 20.25 -7.00
C LEU A 159 -5.93 21.56 -6.21
N PRO A 160 -5.53 22.69 -6.81
CA PRO A 160 -5.79 24.02 -6.25
C PRO A 160 -7.28 24.21 -5.93
N ALA A 161 -7.57 24.96 -4.86
CA ALA A 161 -8.95 25.26 -4.50
C ALA A 161 -9.56 26.31 -5.43
N GLU A 162 -10.79 26.08 -5.84
CA GLU A 162 -11.65 27.04 -6.53
C GLU A 162 -12.80 27.42 -5.59
N ASN A 163 -12.95 28.71 -5.26
CA ASN A 163 -13.93 29.19 -4.28
C ASN A 163 -13.87 28.47 -2.92
N GLY A 164 -12.65 28.14 -2.47
CA GLY A 164 -12.42 27.43 -1.20
C GLY A 164 -12.67 25.93 -1.24
N ILE A 165 -13.05 25.36 -2.38
CA ILE A 165 -13.27 23.92 -2.56
C ILE A 165 -12.17 23.34 -3.42
N SER A 166 -11.43 22.36 -2.89
CA SER A 166 -10.43 21.61 -3.62
C SER A 166 -10.95 20.27 -4.13
N ARG A 167 -10.19 19.67 -5.04
CA ARG A 167 -10.52 18.35 -5.56
C ARG A 167 -9.38 17.36 -5.29
N ILE A 168 -9.71 16.22 -4.68
CA ILE A 168 -8.81 15.06 -4.59
C ILE A 168 -9.08 14.14 -5.77
N GLY A 169 -8.02 13.64 -6.38
CA GLY A 169 -8.11 12.69 -7.48
C GLY A 169 -6.85 11.84 -7.64
N ARG A 170 -6.85 10.99 -8.65
CA ARG A 170 -5.72 10.10 -8.98
C ARG A 170 -5.25 9.26 -7.78
N MET A 171 -6.21 8.85 -6.94
CA MET A 171 -5.94 7.95 -5.82
C MET A 171 -5.63 6.55 -6.34
N ALA A 172 -4.41 6.08 -6.13
CA ALA A 172 -3.95 4.77 -6.57
C ALA A 172 -3.20 4.04 -5.46
N VAL A 173 -3.39 2.74 -5.37
CA VAL A 173 -2.66 1.83 -4.47
C VAL A 173 -2.21 0.62 -5.28
N LYS A 174 -0.94 0.24 -5.18
CA LYS A 174 -0.42 -0.99 -5.80
C LYS A 174 -1.36 -2.16 -5.51
N ARG A 175 -1.74 -2.92 -6.55
CA ARG A 175 -2.73 -3.99 -6.47
C ARG A 175 -2.47 -4.98 -5.33
N VAL A 176 -1.22 -5.44 -5.21
CA VAL A 176 -0.80 -6.43 -4.19
C VAL A 176 -0.80 -5.89 -2.75
N LEU A 177 -0.97 -4.58 -2.58
CA LEU A 177 -0.96 -3.90 -1.27
C LEU A 177 -2.32 -3.33 -0.88
N ARG A 178 -3.37 -3.51 -1.69
CA ARG A 178 -4.74 -3.06 -1.35
C ARG A 178 -5.25 -3.76 -0.10
N GLY A 179 -6.14 -3.10 0.65
CA GLY A 179 -6.67 -3.62 1.90
C GLY A 179 -5.76 -3.43 3.13
N ASN A 180 -4.57 -2.82 2.97
CA ASN A 180 -3.61 -2.60 4.06
C ASN A 180 -3.58 -1.13 4.58
N GLY A 181 -4.63 -0.36 4.34
CA GLY A 181 -4.76 1.01 4.86
C GLY A 181 -3.95 2.08 4.12
N LEU A 182 -3.20 1.76 3.05
CA LEU A 182 -2.35 2.75 2.35
C LEU A 182 -3.15 3.87 1.69
N GLY A 183 -4.32 3.56 1.14
CA GLY A 183 -5.24 4.57 0.59
C GLY A 183 -5.75 5.54 1.65
N GLU A 184 -5.96 5.05 2.88
CA GLU A 184 -6.35 5.87 4.03
C GLU A 184 -5.26 6.87 4.40
N ILE A 185 -3.99 6.44 4.42
CA ILE A 185 -2.83 7.30 4.69
C ILE A 185 -2.75 8.43 3.66
N VAL A 186 -2.89 8.12 2.36
CA VAL A 186 -2.87 9.10 1.28
C VAL A 186 -4.03 10.09 1.41
N LEU A 187 -5.26 9.58 1.59
CA LEU A 187 -6.44 10.42 1.69
C LEU A 187 -6.37 11.37 2.88
N GLN A 188 -5.95 10.87 4.05
CA GLN A 188 -5.80 11.71 5.24
C GLN A 188 -4.76 12.81 5.03
N ALA A 189 -3.60 12.49 4.45
CA ALA A 189 -2.56 13.47 4.19
C ALA A 189 -3.02 14.58 3.23
N LEU A 190 -3.81 14.25 2.21
CA LEU A 190 -4.39 15.25 1.29
C LEU A 190 -5.49 16.08 1.96
N LEU A 191 -6.29 15.50 2.86
CA LEU A 191 -7.27 16.23 3.67
C LEU A 191 -6.59 17.18 4.65
N ASP A 192 -5.53 16.74 5.32
CA ASP A 192 -4.73 17.59 6.23
C ASP A 192 -4.08 18.76 5.46
N LYS A 193 -3.59 18.49 4.24
CA LYS A 193 -3.04 19.53 3.36
C LYS A 193 -4.10 20.54 2.94
N ALA A 194 -5.30 20.09 2.54
CA ALA A 194 -6.43 20.95 2.20
C ALA A 194 -6.84 21.83 3.38
N SER A 195 -7.00 21.23 4.57
CA SER A 195 -7.34 21.96 5.80
C SER A 195 -6.25 22.98 6.16
N SER A 196 -4.97 22.62 6.09
CA SER A 196 -3.86 23.53 6.38
C SER A 196 -3.74 24.70 5.41
N ARG A 197 -4.27 24.54 4.19
CA ARG A 197 -4.38 25.58 3.17
C ARG A 197 -5.56 26.52 3.38
N GLY A 198 -6.48 26.17 4.27
CA GLY A 198 -7.70 26.91 4.56
C GLY A 198 -8.87 26.60 3.60
N ASP A 199 -8.83 25.46 2.94
CA ASP A 199 -9.96 25.03 2.10
C ASP A 199 -11.17 24.75 2.99
N VAL A 200 -12.37 25.11 2.52
CA VAL A 200 -13.64 24.92 3.25
C VAL A 200 -14.31 23.57 2.93
N GLY A 201 -13.89 22.93 1.85
CA GLY A 201 -14.44 21.65 1.45
C GLY A 201 -13.58 20.94 0.41
N VAL A 202 -13.83 19.66 0.26
CA VAL A 202 -13.16 18.78 -0.72
C VAL A 202 -14.21 18.02 -1.51
N VAL A 203 -14.00 17.93 -2.82
CA VAL A 203 -14.79 17.10 -3.74
C VAL A 203 -13.88 16.02 -4.35
N LEU A 204 -14.46 14.88 -4.70
CA LEU A 204 -13.80 13.85 -5.48
C LEU A 204 -14.79 13.11 -6.37
N HIS A 205 -14.26 12.50 -7.43
CA HIS A 205 -15.00 11.62 -8.33
C HIS A 205 -14.59 10.19 -8.00
N ALA A 206 -15.37 9.52 -7.16
CA ALA A 206 -15.09 8.17 -6.70
C ALA A 206 -15.54 7.13 -7.72
N GLN A 207 -14.76 6.10 -8.00
CA GLN A 207 -15.31 4.89 -8.59
C GLN A 207 -16.42 4.37 -7.67
N ALA A 208 -17.55 3.96 -8.21
CA ALA A 208 -18.71 3.52 -7.42
C ALA A 208 -18.36 2.38 -6.44
N SER A 209 -17.43 1.51 -6.81
CA SER A 209 -16.91 0.44 -5.95
C SER A 209 -16.10 0.93 -4.73
N ALA A 210 -15.63 2.19 -4.76
CA ALA A 210 -14.85 2.81 -3.68
C ALA A 210 -15.67 3.76 -2.80
N GLN A 211 -16.99 3.89 -3.04
CA GLN A 211 -17.86 4.82 -2.31
C GLN A 211 -17.78 4.61 -0.79
N ASP A 212 -17.86 3.36 -0.33
CA ASP A 212 -17.83 3.02 1.10
C ASP A 212 -16.48 3.38 1.76
N PHE A 213 -15.40 3.34 1.00
CA PHE A 213 -14.09 3.77 1.47
C PHE A 213 -14.10 5.27 1.81
N TYR A 214 -14.58 6.11 0.90
CA TYR A 214 -14.63 7.56 1.12
C TYR A 214 -15.68 7.96 2.17
N ALA A 215 -16.80 7.24 2.27
CA ALA A 215 -17.82 7.47 3.28
C ALA A 215 -17.27 7.36 4.71
N LYS A 216 -16.33 6.45 4.98
CA LYS A 216 -15.64 6.33 6.28
C LYS A 216 -14.88 7.59 6.69
N PHE A 217 -14.47 8.41 5.70
CA PHE A 217 -13.80 9.69 5.92
C PHE A 217 -14.76 10.89 5.97
N GLY A 218 -16.07 10.63 5.98
CA GLY A 218 -17.10 11.66 6.06
C GLY A 218 -17.48 12.29 4.74
N PHE A 219 -17.08 11.69 3.61
CA PHE A 219 -17.58 12.10 2.30
C PHE A 219 -19.02 11.61 2.10
N GLN A 220 -19.84 12.42 1.49
CA GLN A 220 -21.22 12.11 1.14
C GLN A 220 -21.39 12.18 -0.39
N ALA A 221 -22.18 11.26 -0.95
CA ALA A 221 -22.50 11.26 -2.36
C ALA A 221 -23.31 12.52 -2.74
N ASP A 222 -22.96 13.12 -3.86
CA ASP A 222 -23.60 14.33 -4.41
C ASP A 222 -23.96 14.07 -5.88
N GLY A 223 -25.19 13.68 -6.12
CA GLY A 223 -25.73 13.35 -7.43
C GLY A 223 -25.80 11.85 -7.74
N ALA A 224 -26.15 11.54 -8.98
CA ALA A 224 -26.29 10.18 -9.48
C ALA A 224 -24.95 9.59 -9.94
N ILE A 225 -24.89 8.26 -10.06
CA ILE A 225 -23.75 7.56 -10.67
C ILE A 225 -23.71 7.90 -12.18
N TYR A 226 -22.52 8.15 -12.70
CA TYR A 226 -22.24 8.44 -14.11
C TYR A 226 -21.06 7.60 -14.63
N GLN A 227 -20.84 7.59 -15.94
CA GLN A 227 -19.75 6.87 -16.56
C GLN A 227 -18.59 7.84 -16.88
N GLU A 228 -17.37 7.48 -16.51
CA GLU A 228 -16.14 8.18 -16.87
C GLU A 228 -15.10 7.14 -17.28
N ALA A 229 -14.56 7.25 -18.49
CA ALA A 229 -13.62 6.27 -19.09
C ALA A 229 -14.13 4.80 -18.99
N GLY A 230 -15.45 4.57 -19.14
CA GLY A 230 -16.03 3.23 -19.03
C GLY A 230 -16.22 2.68 -17.62
N ILE A 231 -15.87 3.45 -16.59
CA ILE A 231 -15.97 3.06 -15.19
C ILE A 231 -17.09 3.88 -14.52
N ALA A 232 -17.94 3.23 -13.72
CA ALA A 232 -19.00 3.89 -12.97
C ALA A 232 -18.41 4.76 -11.84
N HIS A 233 -18.75 6.06 -11.81
CA HIS A 233 -18.28 7.02 -10.83
C HIS A 233 -19.47 7.70 -10.11
N VAL A 234 -19.18 8.24 -8.93
CA VAL A 234 -20.08 9.12 -8.18
C VAL A 234 -19.28 10.30 -7.63
N THR A 235 -19.86 11.50 -7.74
CA THR A 235 -19.27 12.67 -7.08
C THR A 235 -19.51 12.56 -5.57
N MET A 236 -18.49 12.82 -4.78
CA MET A 236 -18.61 12.85 -3.32
C MET A 236 -17.99 14.13 -2.75
N ARG A 237 -18.60 14.66 -1.70
CA ARG A 237 -18.18 15.91 -1.05
C ARG A 237 -17.97 15.73 0.44
N LYS A 238 -17.03 16.51 0.98
CA LYS A 238 -16.77 16.63 2.42
C LYS A 238 -16.55 18.10 2.76
N GLN A 239 -17.23 18.59 3.80
CA GLN A 239 -16.93 19.89 4.43
C GLN A 239 -15.72 19.73 5.33
N LEU A 240 -14.79 20.70 5.30
CA LEU A 240 -13.67 20.82 6.21
C LEU A 240 -14.03 21.85 7.30
N HIS A 241 -13.54 21.61 8.50
CA HIS A 241 -13.80 22.46 9.68
C HIS A 241 -12.50 23.11 10.15
#